data_8cfbaa9bd22503f9e28dca7bd374e53f
#
_entry.id   8cfbaa9bd22503f9e28dca7bd374e53f
#
_cell.length_a   1.000
_cell.length_b   1.000
_cell.length_c   1.000
_cell.angle_alpha   90.00
_cell.angle_beta   90.00
_cell.angle_gamma   90.00
#
_symmetry.space_group_name_H-M   'P 1'
#
loop_
_entity.id
_entity.type
_entity.pdbx_description
1 polymer ?
#
loop_
_entity_poly.entity_id
_entity_poly.type
_entity_poly.pdbx_seq_one_letter_code
_entity_poly.pdbx_strand_id
1 'polypeptide(L)'
;YYSILLNPTDEGPFNPFSIREIRYAVNFLVDRDLIVNELLGGFGTSMFSNYGSFSAEYLRVLDVIETFQFRYNPSFAEKVITDELEIRGAEKIDGVWNYENEPIEITFFIRSDDPVRKAIGEILSSELEEIGFVVKKEFGDLNKAYVVVYGSNPAEQKWSLYTEGWGSSGFTRYDSVALAQMYSPWFSSMPGNNNPSNWNYENDK
;
A
#
# COMPACT_ATOMS: atom_id res chain seq x y z
N TYR A 1 -11.84 -2.61 -7.82
CA TYR A 1 -11.47 -2.06 -6.52
C TYR A 1 -10.31 -1.08 -6.63
N TYR A 2 -10.18 -0.24 -5.62
CA TYR A 2 -9.03 0.64 -5.40
C TYR A 2 -8.18 0.08 -4.27
N SER A 3 -6.87 0.20 -4.39
CA SER A 3 -5.90 -0.25 -3.38
C SER A 3 -4.66 0.65 -3.37
N ILE A 4 -3.88 0.52 -2.32
CA ILE A 4 -2.54 1.09 -2.26
C ILE A 4 -1.55 -0.07 -2.32
N LEU A 5 -0.68 -0.03 -3.31
CA LEU A 5 0.43 -0.95 -3.41
C LEU A 5 1.65 -0.35 -2.70
N LEU A 6 2.32 -1.15 -1.90
CA LEU A 6 3.54 -0.77 -1.20
C LEU A 6 4.72 -1.52 -1.81
N ASN A 7 5.85 -0.84 -1.97
CA ASN A 7 7.11 -1.46 -2.37
C ASN A 7 7.85 -1.97 -1.14
N PRO A 8 7.94 -3.27 -0.91
CA PRO A 8 8.50 -3.83 0.32
C PRO A 8 9.99 -4.13 0.22
N THR A 9 10.69 -3.61 -0.79
CA THR A 9 12.11 -3.90 -0.97
C THR A 9 12.93 -3.44 0.24
N ASP A 10 13.88 -4.27 0.65
CA ASP A 10 14.90 -3.97 1.66
C ASP A 10 16.28 -3.65 1.02
N GLU A 11 16.34 -3.63 -0.31
CA GLU A 11 17.52 -3.26 -1.07
C GLU A 11 17.56 -1.74 -1.30
N GLY A 12 18.77 -1.14 -1.23
CA GLY A 12 18.98 0.29 -1.50
C GLY A 12 18.83 1.17 -0.24
N PRO A 13 18.37 2.44 -0.38
CA PRO A 13 18.12 3.34 0.75
C PRO A 13 17.10 2.80 1.73
N PHE A 14 17.13 3.33 2.97
CA PHE A 14 16.17 2.91 3.99
C PHE A 14 14.73 3.08 3.51
N ASN A 15 13.99 1.97 3.50
CA ASN A 15 12.60 1.92 3.07
C ASN A 15 11.72 1.49 4.27
N PRO A 16 10.88 2.37 4.83
CA PRO A 16 10.02 2.00 5.95
C PRO A 16 9.05 0.88 5.59
N PHE A 17 8.68 0.74 4.31
CA PHE A 17 7.77 -0.32 3.88
C PHE A 17 8.43 -1.70 3.68
N SER A 18 9.74 -1.83 3.87
CA SER A 18 10.37 -3.14 4.04
C SER A 18 9.95 -3.81 5.35
N ILE A 19 9.51 -3.01 6.32
CA ILE A 19 9.11 -3.43 7.66
C ILE A 19 7.64 -3.86 7.64
N ARG A 20 7.38 -5.13 7.98
CA ARG A 20 6.04 -5.71 7.95
C ARG A 20 5.03 -4.97 8.85
N GLU A 21 5.47 -4.61 10.05
CA GLU A 21 4.66 -3.93 11.06
C GLU A 21 4.25 -2.53 10.60
N ILE A 22 5.12 -1.82 9.88
CA ILE A 22 4.79 -0.53 9.27
C ILE A 22 3.76 -0.71 8.14
N ARG A 23 3.93 -1.72 7.26
CA ARG A 23 2.90 -2.03 6.24
C ARG A 23 1.55 -2.37 6.87
N TYR A 24 1.56 -3.09 7.99
CA TYR A 24 0.36 -3.35 8.78
C TYR A 24 -0.27 -2.05 9.30
N ALA A 25 0.54 -1.17 9.89
CA ALA A 25 0.10 0.10 10.46
C ALA A 25 -0.54 1.04 9.42
N VAL A 26 -0.04 1.08 8.19
CA VAL A 26 -0.60 1.90 7.10
C VAL A 26 -2.09 1.60 6.85
N ASN A 27 -2.57 0.38 7.14
CA ASN A 27 -3.99 0.08 7.01
C ASN A 27 -4.88 0.91 7.92
N PHE A 28 -4.36 1.42 9.03
CA PHE A 28 -5.09 2.26 9.99
C PHE A 28 -5.04 3.75 9.64
N LEU A 29 -4.26 4.15 8.63
CA LEU A 29 -4.23 5.50 8.06
C LEU A 29 -5.26 5.68 6.93
N VAL A 30 -5.88 4.60 6.46
CA VAL A 30 -6.84 4.65 5.37
C VAL A 30 -8.26 4.62 5.93
N ASP A 31 -8.92 5.78 5.91
CA ASP A 31 -10.35 5.88 6.23
C ASP A 31 -11.19 5.38 5.05
N ARG A 32 -11.44 4.06 5.05
CA ARG A 32 -12.21 3.40 3.98
C ARG A 32 -13.65 3.86 3.95
N ASP A 33 -14.23 4.17 5.09
CA ASP A 33 -15.64 4.61 5.18
C ASP A 33 -15.79 6.03 4.64
N LEU A 34 -14.85 6.93 4.94
CA LEU A 34 -14.79 8.25 4.31
C LEU A 34 -14.66 8.13 2.77
N ILE A 35 -13.75 7.29 2.30
CA ILE A 35 -13.55 7.08 0.86
C ILE A 35 -14.83 6.57 0.20
N VAL A 36 -15.50 5.58 0.79
CA VAL A 36 -16.74 5.03 0.24
C VAL A 36 -17.86 6.07 0.24
N ASN A 37 -18.04 6.79 1.33
CA ASN A 37 -19.17 7.71 1.48
C ASN A 37 -18.95 9.01 0.71
N GLU A 38 -17.77 9.63 0.81
CA GLU A 38 -17.50 10.95 0.26
C GLU A 38 -16.96 10.90 -1.18
N LEU A 39 -15.99 10.02 -1.46
CA LEU A 39 -15.41 9.98 -2.81
C LEU A 39 -16.22 9.12 -3.77
N LEU A 40 -16.84 8.04 -3.29
CA LEU A 40 -17.63 7.13 -4.11
C LEU A 40 -19.15 7.37 -3.98
N GLY A 41 -19.58 8.37 -3.19
CA GLY A 41 -20.99 8.70 -3.00
C GLY A 41 -21.83 7.55 -2.43
N GLY A 42 -21.24 6.66 -1.66
CA GLY A 42 -21.86 5.45 -1.13
C GLY A 42 -21.94 4.27 -2.11
N PHE A 43 -21.40 4.41 -3.34
CA PHE A 43 -21.38 3.35 -4.34
C PHE A 43 -20.15 2.46 -4.19
N GLY A 44 -20.05 1.75 -3.05
CA GLY A 44 -18.95 0.84 -2.78
C GLY A 44 -19.05 0.20 -1.40
N THR A 45 -18.05 -0.60 -1.07
CA THR A 45 -17.89 -1.18 0.25
C THR A 45 -16.42 -1.19 0.63
N SER A 46 -16.13 -1.02 1.93
CA SER A 46 -14.78 -1.16 2.45
C SER A 46 -14.25 -2.56 2.20
N MET A 47 -13.03 -2.68 1.68
CA MET A 47 -12.34 -3.94 1.43
C MET A 47 -11.18 -4.14 2.40
N PHE A 48 -11.03 -5.37 2.87
CA PHE A 48 -9.98 -5.79 3.81
C PHE A 48 -9.16 -6.98 3.29
N SER A 49 -9.45 -7.42 2.08
CA SER A 49 -8.72 -8.48 1.38
C SER A 49 -8.81 -8.26 -0.13
N ASN A 50 -8.08 -9.06 -0.91
CA ASN A 50 -8.20 -9.06 -2.38
C ASN A 50 -9.52 -9.66 -2.88
N TYR A 51 -10.30 -10.24 -2.00
CA TYR A 51 -11.64 -10.73 -2.31
C TYR A 51 -12.68 -9.65 -2.05
N GLY A 52 -13.56 -9.41 -3.01
CA GLY A 52 -14.70 -8.52 -2.80
C GLY A 52 -15.66 -9.07 -1.74
N SER A 53 -16.23 -8.19 -0.92
CA SER A 53 -17.12 -8.57 0.19
C SER A 53 -18.36 -9.39 -0.21
N PHE A 54 -18.68 -9.45 -1.51
CA PHE A 54 -19.77 -10.25 -2.07
C PHE A 54 -19.32 -11.59 -2.66
N SER A 55 -18.02 -11.92 -2.59
CA SER A 55 -17.52 -13.20 -3.10
C SER A 55 -17.63 -14.31 -2.04
N ALA A 56 -17.80 -15.54 -2.51
CA ALA A 56 -17.81 -16.70 -1.61
C ALA A 56 -16.45 -16.90 -0.93
N GLU A 57 -15.38 -16.50 -1.59
CA GLU A 57 -14.00 -16.56 -1.08
C GLU A 57 -13.79 -15.61 0.09
N TYR A 58 -14.42 -14.42 0.05
CA TYR A 58 -14.39 -13.49 1.18
C TYR A 58 -14.98 -14.11 2.45
N LEU A 59 -16.11 -14.79 2.32
CA LEU A 59 -16.77 -15.46 3.45
C LEU A 59 -15.90 -16.56 4.09
N ARG A 60 -15.05 -17.22 3.29
CA ARG A 60 -14.14 -18.26 3.79
C ARG A 60 -12.98 -17.72 4.62
N VAL A 61 -12.63 -16.45 4.44
CA VAL A 61 -11.53 -15.80 5.14
C VAL A 61 -12.01 -14.74 6.13
N LEU A 62 -13.33 -14.62 6.31
CA LEU A 62 -13.93 -13.57 7.13
C LEU A 62 -13.43 -13.60 8.58
N ASP A 63 -13.36 -14.79 9.19
CA ASP A 63 -12.87 -14.96 10.56
C ASP A 63 -11.43 -14.43 10.72
N VAL A 64 -10.60 -14.61 9.70
CA VAL A 64 -9.22 -14.10 9.70
C VAL A 64 -9.21 -12.58 9.51
N ILE A 65 -10.03 -12.07 8.59
CA ILE A 65 -10.14 -10.63 8.31
C ILE A 65 -10.59 -9.89 9.57
N GLU A 66 -11.56 -10.43 10.30
CA GLU A 66 -12.07 -9.81 11.53
C GLU A 66 -11.02 -9.72 12.63
N THR A 67 -10.02 -10.60 12.64
CA THR A 67 -8.93 -10.52 13.63
C THR A 67 -8.04 -9.29 13.45
N PHE A 68 -7.94 -8.75 12.23
CA PHE A 68 -7.10 -7.57 11.95
C PHE A 68 -7.74 -6.26 12.41
N GLN A 69 -9.06 -6.18 12.51
CA GLN A 69 -9.82 -5.01 12.95
C GLN A 69 -9.38 -3.70 12.28
N PHE A 70 -9.09 -3.72 10.99
CA PHE A 70 -8.65 -2.56 10.22
C PHE A 70 -9.72 -1.47 10.23
N ARG A 71 -9.56 -0.50 11.11
CA ARG A 71 -10.37 0.71 11.21
C ARG A 71 -9.47 1.91 11.19
N TYR A 72 -9.95 3.02 10.68
CA TYR A 72 -9.19 4.26 10.73
C TYR A 72 -8.81 4.61 12.17
N ASN A 73 -7.52 4.65 12.44
CA ASN A 73 -6.94 4.92 13.75
C ASN A 73 -5.50 5.44 13.60
N PRO A 74 -5.33 6.72 13.20
CA PRO A 74 -4.00 7.30 12.98
C PRO A 74 -3.10 7.22 14.20
N SER A 75 -3.64 7.42 15.40
CA SER A 75 -2.83 7.36 16.63
C SER A 75 -2.24 5.96 16.88
N PHE A 76 -2.98 4.90 16.56
CA PHE A 76 -2.44 3.55 16.62
C PHE A 76 -1.35 3.34 15.56
N ALA A 77 -1.59 3.81 14.34
CA ALA A 77 -0.61 3.72 13.24
C ALA A 77 0.68 4.48 13.60
N GLU A 78 0.56 5.72 14.07
CA GLU A 78 1.70 6.54 14.50
C GLU A 78 2.52 5.82 15.58
N LYS A 79 1.85 5.26 16.58
CA LYS A 79 2.54 4.53 17.65
C LYS A 79 3.34 3.36 17.10
N VAL A 80 2.75 2.50 16.27
CA VAL A 80 3.44 1.33 15.70
C VAL A 80 4.61 1.78 14.81
N ILE A 81 4.40 2.78 13.97
CA ILE A 81 5.44 3.32 13.08
C ILE A 81 6.59 3.90 13.90
N THR A 82 6.29 4.67 14.94
CA THR A 82 7.29 5.23 15.86
C THR A 82 8.11 4.13 16.51
N ASP A 83 7.45 3.16 17.15
CA ASP A 83 8.13 2.05 17.84
C ASP A 83 9.08 1.30 16.88
N GLU A 84 8.64 1.03 15.65
CA GLU A 84 9.42 0.29 14.66
C GLU A 84 10.58 1.09 14.06
N LEU A 85 10.43 2.39 13.89
CA LEU A 85 11.48 3.27 13.38
C LEU A 85 12.56 3.48 14.46
N GLU A 86 12.17 3.75 15.70
CA GLU A 86 13.10 3.94 16.82
C GLU A 86 13.95 2.67 17.10
N ILE A 87 13.34 1.48 17.06
CA ILE A 87 14.07 0.20 17.22
C ILE A 87 15.18 0.05 16.17
N ARG A 88 15.00 0.65 14.98
CA ARG A 88 15.97 0.61 13.88
C ARG A 88 16.95 1.78 13.88
N GLY A 89 16.88 2.65 14.88
CA GLY A 89 17.76 3.78 15.02
C GLY A 89 17.39 5.02 14.22
N ALA A 90 16.15 5.10 13.74
CA ALA A 90 15.62 6.35 13.19
C ALA A 90 15.26 7.31 14.33
N GLU A 91 15.40 8.61 14.07
CA GLU A 91 15.11 9.66 15.03
C GLU A 91 14.19 10.72 14.42
N LYS A 92 13.30 11.29 15.23
CA LYS A 92 12.42 12.38 14.79
C LYS A 92 13.07 13.73 15.11
N ILE A 93 13.56 14.43 14.08
CA ILE A 93 14.24 15.73 14.19
C ILE A 93 13.31 16.80 13.63
N ASP A 94 12.98 17.80 14.44
CA ASP A 94 12.03 18.89 14.06
C ASP A 94 10.70 18.38 13.46
N GLY A 95 10.22 17.23 13.97
CA GLY A 95 8.98 16.63 13.51
C GLY A 95 9.12 15.70 12.30
N VAL A 96 10.30 15.57 11.72
CA VAL A 96 10.59 14.74 10.54
C VAL A 96 11.39 13.51 10.95
N TRP A 97 11.00 12.34 10.47
CA TRP A 97 11.75 11.11 10.65
C TRP A 97 13.02 11.10 9.81
N ASN A 98 14.15 10.80 10.46
CA ASN A 98 15.47 10.71 9.87
C ASN A 98 16.09 9.34 10.15
N TYR A 99 16.81 8.81 9.18
CA TYR A 99 17.64 7.63 9.33
C TYR A 99 19.05 7.95 8.83
N GLU A 100 20.08 7.67 9.65
CA GLU A 100 21.48 8.04 9.35
C GLU A 100 21.68 9.55 9.01
N ASN A 101 20.94 10.43 9.68
CA ASN A 101 20.87 11.88 9.49
C ASN A 101 20.24 12.37 8.17
N GLU A 102 19.59 11.48 7.42
CA GLU A 102 18.86 11.86 6.22
C GLU A 102 17.34 11.69 6.44
N PRO A 103 16.51 12.62 5.99
CA PRO A 103 15.05 12.48 6.07
C PRO A 103 14.57 11.21 5.38
N ILE A 104 13.64 10.50 6.02
CA ILE A 104 12.97 9.36 5.39
C ILE A 104 11.98 9.87 4.36
N GLU A 105 12.34 9.73 3.08
CA GLU A 105 11.51 10.15 1.95
C GLU A 105 10.68 8.99 1.42
N ILE A 106 9.39 9.26 1.17
CA ILE A 106 8.44 8.33 0.55
C ILE A 106 8.06 8.86 -0.82
N THR A 107 8.44 8.18 -1.89
CA THR A 107 7.98 8.50 -3.24
C THR A 107 6.62 7.86 -3.49
N PHE A 108 5.56 8.66 -3.54
CA PHE A 108 4.21 8.20 -3.77
C PHE A 108 3.78 8.47 -5.21
N PHE A 109 3.71 7.42 -6.03
CA PHE A 109 3.17 7.53 -7.39
C PHE A 109 1.64 7.51 -7.36
N ILE A 110 1.04 8.63 -7.74
CA ILE A 110 -0.40 8.88 -7.69
C ILE A 110 -0.97 8.96 -9.10
N ARG A 111 -1.94 8.11 -9.43
CA ARG A 111 -2.66 8.13 -10.70
C ARG A 111 -3.52 9.40 -10.78
N SER A 112 -3.15 10.31 -11.66
CA SER A 112 -3.83 11.59 -11.85
C SER A 112 -4.91 11.58 -12.95
N ASP A 113 -4.94 10.54 -13.76
CA ASP A 113 -5.98 10.28 -14.77
C ASP A 113 -7.26 9.63 -14.19
N ASP A 114 -7.25 9.29 -12.93
CA ASP A 114 -8.40 8.79 -12.17
C ASP A 114 -8.62 9.69 -10.94
N PRO A 115 -9.71 10.46 -10.87
CA PRO A 115 -9.93 11.43 -9.78
C PRO A 115 -10.06 10.77 -8.40
N VAL A 116 -10.57 9.55 -8.32
CA VAL A 116 -10.70 8.81 -7.05
C VAL A 116 -9.32 8.38 -6.57
N ARG A 117 -8.49 7.81 -7.43
CA ARG A 117 -7.11 7.43 -7.09
C ARG A 117 -6.29 8.63 -6.68
N LYS A 118 -6.48 9.77 -7.38
CA LYS A 118 -5.81 11.01 -7.03
C LYS A 118 -6.19 11.46 -5.62
N ALA A 119 -7.47 11.51 -5.29
CA ALA A 119 -7.96 11.91 -3.97
C ALA A 119 -7.48 10.96 -2.86
N ILE A 120 -7.53 9.64 -3.09
CA ILE A 120 -6.99 8.64 -2.14
C ILE A 120 -5.50 8.88 -1.89
N GLY A 121 -4.72 9.12 -2.94
CA GLY A 121 -3.29 9.38 -2.83
C GLY A 121 -2.98 10.66 -2.05
N GLU A 122 -3.75 11.73 -2.27
CA GLU A 122 -3.59 13.00 -1.55
C GLU A 122 -3.95 12.86 -0.07
N ILE A 123 -5.04 12.15 0.27
CA ILE A 123 -5.45 11.87 1.66
C ILE A 123 -4.35 11.08 2.38
N LEU A 124 -3.92 9.96 1.83
CA LEU A 124 -2.89 9.14 2.49
C LEU A 124 -1.53 9.85 2.57
N SER A 125 -1.21 10.70 1.59
CA SER A 125 0.00 11.54 1.69
C SER A 125 -0.05 12.45 2.91
N SER A 126 -1.18 13.10 3.17
CA SER A 126 -1.34 13.98 4.34
C SER A 126 -1.20 13.22 5.65
N GLU A 127 -1.78 12.01 5.76
CA GLU A 127 -1.63 11.16 6.94
C GLU A 127 -0.16 10.77 7.20
N LEU A 128 0.59 10.45 6.14
CA LEU A 128 2.00 10.11 6.25
C LEU A 128 2.87 11.33 6.60
N GLU A 129 2.54 12.51 6.05
CA GLU A 129 3.20 13.78 6.38
C GLU A 129 2.96 14.16 7.86
N GLU A 130 1.75 13.95 8.39
CA GLU A 130 1.43 14.17 9.80
C GLU A 130 2.23 13.26 10.75
N ILE A 131 2.51 12.03 10.35
CA ILE A 131 3.38 11.11 11.09
C ILE A 131 4.83 11.59 11.09
N GLY A 132 5.22 12.38 10.10
CA GLY A 132 6.56 12.96 10.00
C GLY A 132 7.41 12.41 8.85
N PHE A 133 6.84 11.72 7.88
CA PHE A 133 7.56 11.36 6.66
C PHE A 133 7.61 12.54 5.67
N VAL A 134 8.67 12.59 4.87
CA VAL A 134 8.71 13.48 3.71
C VAL A 134 8.07 12.77 2.53
N VAL A 135 6.89 13.23 2.09
CA VAL A 135 6.16 12.58 0.99
C VAL A 135 6.36 13.31 -0.33
N LYS A 136 7.09 12.67 -1.24
CA LYS A 136 7.28 13.15 -2.61
C LYS A 136 6.15 12.60 -3.49
N LYS A 137 5.17 13.46 -3.77
CA LYS A 137 4.02 13.11 -4.62
C LYS A 137 4.41 13.19 -6.10
N GLU A 138 4.38 12.06 -6.78
CA GLU A 138 4.57 11.97 -8.23
C GLU A 138 3.26 11.65 -8.92
N PHE A 139 2.81 12.53 -9.81
CA PHE A 139 1.58 12.35 -10.56
C PHE A 139 1.84 11.80 -11.97
N GLY A 140 0.98 10.90 -12.41
CA GLY A 140 1.06 10.34 -13.75
C GLY A 140 -0.19 9.54 -14.16
N ASP A 141 -0.26 9.28 -15.46
CA ASP A 141 -1.27 8.41 -16.06
C ASP A 141 -0.84 6.93 -16.02
N LEU A 142 -1.67 6.07 -16.62
CA LEU A 142 -1.37 4.64 -16.72
C LEU A 142 -0.08 4.35 -17.50
N ASN A 143 0.23 5.13 -18.54
CA ASN A 143 1.44 4.89 -19.35
C ASN A 143 2.70 5.16 -18.52
N LYS A 144 2.70 6.26 -17.73
CA LYS A 144 3.80 6.53 -16.80
C LYS A 144 3.89 5.46 -15.71
N ALA A 145 2.76 4.96 -15.21
CA ALA A 145 2.74 3.87 -14.22
C ALA A 145 3.36 2.59 -14.78
N TYR A 146 3.11 2.24 -16.05
CA TYR A 146 3.75 1.08 -16.68
C TYR A 146 5.27 1.19 -16.70
N VAL A 147 5.82 2.39 -16.83
CA VAL A 147 7.28 2.59 -16.83
C VAL A 147 7.84 2.63 -15.41
N VAL A 148 7.21 3.41 -14.52
CA VAL A 148 7.76 3.70 -13.19
C VAL A 148 7.46 2.59 -12.20
N VAL A 149 6.24 2.03 -12.20
CA VAL A 149 5.79 1.06 -11.20
C VAL A 149 5.95 -0.36 -11.72
N TYR A 150 5.33 -0.69 -12.85
CA TYR A 150 5.32 -2.06 -13.35
C TYR A 150 6.62 -2.47 -14.06
N GLY A 151 7.30 -1.55 -14.73
CA GLY A 151 8.49 -1.81 -15.51
C GLY A 151 9.82 -1.57 -14.81
N SER A 152 9.83 -1.00 -13.60
CA SER A 152 11.07 -0.80 -12.85
C SER A 152 11.36 -1.98 -11.91
N ASN A 153 12.62 -2.14 -11.58
CA ASN A 153 13.00 -3.03 -10.50
C ASN A 153 12.61 -2.37 -9.16
N PRO A 154 11.85 -3.03 -8.27
CA PRO A 154 11.51 -2.49 -6.94
C PRO A 154 12.73 -2.00 -6.14
N ALA A 155 13.88 -2.65 -6.28
CA ALA A 155 15.14 -2.26 -5.64
C ALA A 155 15.66 -0.87 -6.06
N GLU A 156 15.24 -0.37 -7.21
CA GLU A 156 15.58 1.00 -7.65
C GLU A 156 14.81 2.08 -6.88
N GLN A 157 13.81 1.69 -6.11
CA GLN A 157 12.96 2.56 -5.27
C GLN A 157 12.42 3.81 -6.00
N LYS A 158 12.10 3.68 -7.30
CA LYS A 158 11.46 4.74 -8.09
C LYS A 158 10.07 5.10 -7.57
N TRP A 159 9.51 4.24 -6.77
CA TRP A 159 8.24 4.42 -6.08
C TRP A 159 8.26 3.62 -4.75
N SER A 160 7.66 4.18 -3.73
CA SER A 160 7.44 3.52 -2.43
C SER A 160 5.98 3.12 -2.27
N LEU A 161 5.07 3.97 -2.76
CA LEU A 161 3.63 3.74 -2.77
C LEU A 161 3.05 4.00 -4.17
N TYR A 162 1.96 3.30 -4.49
CA TYR A 162 1.22 3.49 -5.74
C TYR A 162 -0.29 3.36 -5.52
N THR A 163 -1.06 4.32 -6.04
CA THR A 163 -2.52 4.22 -6.07
C THR A 163 -2.96 3.29 -7.18
N GLU A 164 -3.24 2.06 -6.82
CA GLU A 164 -3.61 1.00 -7.73
C GLU A 164 -5.13 0.82 -7.83
N GLY A 165 -5.56 0.11 -8.84
CA GLY A 165 -6.96 -0.31 -8.99
C GLY A 165 -7.10 -1.37 -10.03
N TRP A 166 -8.03 -2.29 -9.78
CA TRP A 166 -8.33 -3.42 -10.64
C TRP A 166 -9.82 -3.49 -10.91
N GLY A 167 -10.15 -3.78 -12.17
CA GLY A 167 -11.51 -4.09 -12.58
C GLY A 167 -11.71 -5.59 -12.72
N SER A 168 -12.93 -6.06 -12.45
CA SER A 168 -13.37 -7.42 -12.75
C SER A 168 -14.61 -7.35 -13.62
N SER A 169 -14.67 -8.16 -14.68
CA SER A 169 -15.95 -8.47 -15.30
C SER A 169 -16.61 -9.59 -14.49
N GLY A 170 -17.94 -9.60 -14.35
CA GLY A 170 -18.67 -10.62 -13.60
C GLY A 170 -18.47 -12.08 -14.10
N PHE A 171 -17.70 -12.26 -15.16
CA PHE A 171 -17.34 -13.56 -15.74
C PHE A 171 -15.95 -14.04 -15.36
N THR A 172 -15.13 -13.19 -14.72
CA THR A 172 -13.73 -13.52 -14.37
C THR A 172 -13.65 -13.78 -12.88
N ARG A 173 -13.28 -14.98 -12.51
CA ARG A 173 -12.93 -15.32 -11.12
C ARG A 173 -11.48 -14.90 -10.87
N TYR A 174 -11.28 -14.07 -9.87
CA TYR A 174 -9.96 -13.55 -9.50
C TYR A 174 -9.32 -14.25 -8.31
N ASP A 175 -9.97 -15.21 -7.72
CA ASP A 175 -9.58 -15.88 -6.50
C ASP A 175 -8.09 -16.31 -6.49
N SER A 176 -7.76 -17.40 -7.14
CA SER A 176 -6.39 -17.90 -7.16
C SER A 176 -5.46 -17.09 -8.07
N VAL A 177 -5.97 -16.56 -9.19
CA VAL A 177 -5.16 -15.79 -10.15
C VAL A 177 -4.73 -14.45 -9.56
N ALA A 178 -5.63 -13.72 -8.89
CA ALA A 178 -5.28 -12.46 -8.25
C ALA A 178 -4.22 -12.63 -7.16
N LEU A 179 -4.35 -13.67 -6.34
CA LEU A 179 -3.33 -13.98 -5.33
C LEU A 179 -2.00 -14.39 -5.96
N ALA A 180 -2.02 -15.21 -7.02
CA ALA A 180 -0.80 -15.58 -7.71
C ALA A 180 -0.10 -14.38 -8.35
N GLN A 181 -0.85 -13.46 -8.96
CA GLN A 181 -0.30 -12.24 -9.53
C GLN A 181 0.36 -11.35 -8.47
N MET A 182 -0.26 -11.21 -7.31
CA MET A 182 0.20 -10.31 -6.27
C MET A 182 1.34 -10.87 -5.42
N TYR A 183 1.37 -12.20 -5.22
CA TYR A 183 2.22 -12.80 -4.19
C TYR A 183 3.12 -13.93 -4.66
N SER A 184 3.06 -14.32 -5.95
CA SER A 184 3.94 -15.41 -6.42
C SER A 184 5.10 -14.91 -7.27
N PRO A 185 6.33 -15.40 -7.05
CA PRO A 185 7.50 -14.96 -7.81
C PRO A 185 7.51 -15.48 -9.26
N TRP A 186 6.64 -16.40 -9.61
CA TRP A 186 6.55 -16.96 -10.97
C TRP A 186 5.50 -16.29 -11.86
N PHE A 187 4.76 -15.33 -11.35
CA PHE A 187 3.77 -14.59 -12.11
C PHE A 187 4.34 -13.21 -12.48
N SER A 188 4.58 -12.95 -13.76
CA SER A 188 5.40 -11.83 -14.23
C SER A 188 4.64 -10.58 -14.66
N SER A 189 3.36 -10.44 -14.34
CA SER A 189 2.53 -9.34 -14.83
C SER A 189 2.32 -8.19 -13.85
N MET A 190 2.96 -8.26 -12.69
CA MET A 190 2.81 -7.27 -11.64
C MET A 190 4.05 -6.40 -11.46
N PRO A 191 3.97 -5.32 -10.69
CA PRO A 191 5.08 -4.43 -10.43
C PRO A 191 6.34 -5.17 -10.04
N GLY A 192 7.48 -4.83 -10.69
CA GLY A 192 8.72 -5.52 -10.49
C GLY A 192 8.83 -6.88 -11.19
N ASN A 193 7.89 -7.23 -12.04
CA ASN A 193 7.81 -8.46 -12.84
C ASN A 193 7.73 -9.77 -12.07
N ASN A 194 8.14 -9.82 -10.82
CA ASN A 194 8.11 -11.01 -9.99
C ASN A 194 7.85 -10.60 -8.54
N ASN A 195 6.95 -11.27 -7.86
CA ASN A 195 6.71 -11.10 -6.43
C ASN A 195 6.79 -9.63 -5.95
N PRO A 196 5.90 -8.77 -6.43
CA PRO A 196 5.95 -7.32 -6.16
C PRO A 196 5.80 -6.99 -4.67
N SER A 197 5.23 -7.88 -3.88
CA SER A 197 5.12 -7.77 -2.43
C SER A 197 6.35 -8.32 -1.69
N ASN A 198 7.38 -8.74 -2.40
CA ASN A 198 8.56 -9.40 -1.84
C ASN A 198 8.22 -10.56 -0.89
N TRP A 199 7.07 -11.20 -1.13
CA TRP A 199 6.62 -12.30 -0.28
C TRP A 199 7.38 -13.59 -0.63
N ASN A 200 8.03 -14.17 0.35
CA ASN A 200 8.70 -15.45 0.24
C ASN A 200 7.91 -16.52 1.00
N TYR A 201 7.07 -17.25 0.28
CA TYR A 201 6.19 -18.23 0.90
C TYR A 201 6.95 -19.40 1.60
N GLU A 202 8.21 -19.62 1.27
CA GLU A 202 9.03 -20.62 1.95
C GLU A 202 9.43 -20.17 3.36
N ASN A 203 9.61 -18.87 3.54
CA ASN A 203 9.98 -18.26 4.80
C ASN A 203 8.78 -17.70 5.58
N ASP A 204 7.71 -17.31 4.88
CA ASP A 204 6.57 -16.59 5.44
C ASP A 204 5.36 -17.51 5.70
N LYS A 205 5.58 -18.78 5.89
CA LYS A 205 4.54 -19.78 6.18
C LYS A 205 3.83 -19.51 7.49
#